data_b2ccd2aa3d217f33d0cae130064d0f05
#
_entry.id   b2ccd2aa3d217f33d0cae130064d0f05
#
_cell.length_a   1.000
_cell.length_b   1.000
_cell.length_c   1.000
_cell.angle_alpha   90.00
_cell.angle_beta   90.00
_cell.angle_gamma   90.00
#
_symmetry.space_group_name_H-M   'P 1'
#
loop_
_entity.id
_entity.type
_entity.pdbx_description
1 polymer ?
#
loop_
_entity_poly.entity_id
_entity_poly.type
_entity_poly.pdbx_seq_one_letter_code
_entity_poly.pdbx_strand_id
1 'polypeptide(L)'
;MTDDAQSNESIRYSEQDSALTRKISWGNPKEIWVVIGLALLTGLILKIPLFFGIDEDAFFPRNIGSILLPALLGYSLFVSKLATRLHWTLLAVATALVLYSNLLPGTLDDTALVLACFHIPILVWFVFARAYLGEDWKISTKRIDFIRFNGEVVIMGGLLGLSLLLFSAITIALFELIGYRIEDFYFEKIALWGLGAIPVLALYLVHNNRDLTSKISPIIAKLFTPPAFLLLLIFSIMLPQAPETIFNDRDVLLIFNMVLLAVMTLILFSFKNEENSTFQLYLLFGLAAIAIIDNLLALSAIGLRLFEFGISANRLALFGLNLLMLSHLGYFGY
;
A
#
# COMPACT_ATOMS: atom_id res chain seq x y z
N MET A 1 18.76 -23.72 41.72
CA MET A 1 19.34 -22.75 40.77
C MET A 1 19.20 -23.14 39.31
N THR A 2 19.05 -24.42 38.98
CA THR A 2 18.86 -24.89 37.58
C THR A 2 17.39 -24.85 37.10
N ASP A 3 16.42 -25.05 38.01
CA ASP A 3 14.98 -25.04 37.69
C ASP A 3 14.44 -23.64 37.39
N ASP A 4 14.93 -22.60 38.09
CA ASP A 4 14.52 -21.21 37.86
C ASP A 4 15.04 -20.67 36.50
N ALA A 5 16.21 -21.13 36.06
CA ALA A 5 16.75 -20.74 34.76
C ALA A 5 15.96 -21.38 33.60
N GLN A 6 15.58 -22.66 33.70
CA GLN A 6 14.75 -23.35 32.71
C GLN A 6 13.32 -22.81 32.67
N SER A 7 12.74 -22.47 33.83
CA SER A 7 11.43 -21.83 33.91
C SER A 7 11.42 -20.43 33.24
N ASN A 8 12.45 -19.61 33.50
CA ASN A 8 12.57 -18.30 32.86
C ASN A 8 12.86 -18.36 31.36
N GLU A 9 13.56 -19.39 30.90
CA GLU A 9 13.80 -19.61 29.48
C GLU A 9 12.53 -20.08 28.77
N SER A 10 11.75 -20.97 29.35
CA SER A 10 10.47 -21.43 28.81
C SER A 10 9.42 -20.32 28.77
N ILE A 11 9.41 -19.42 29.77
CA ILE A 11 8.54 -18.23 29.79
C ILE A 11 8.97 -17.24 28.70
N ARG A 12 10.27 -17.00 28.52
CA ARG A 12 10.79 -16.16 27.43
C ARG A 12 10.49 -16.73 26.04
N TYR A 13 10.62 -18.04 25.84
CA TYR A 13 10.24 -18.70 24.58
C TYR A 13 8.73 -18.61 24.34
N SER A 14 7.90 -18.80 25.37
CA SER A 14 6.44 -18.66 25.24
C SER A 14 5.98 -17.22 24.98
N GLU A 15 6.62 -16.23 25.59
CA GLU A 15 6.36 -14.80 25.33
C GLU A 15 6.87 -14.39 23.93
N GLN A 16 8.01 -14.92 23.50
CA GLN A 16 8.56 -14.66 22.18
C GLN A 16 7.74 -15.34 21.07
N ASP A 17 7.24 -16.54 21.31
CA ASP A 17 6.32 -17.26 20.42
C ASP A 17 4.93 -16.57 20.39
N SER A 18 4.43 -16.10 21.53
CA SER A 18 3.18 -15.32 21.60
C SER A 18 3.28 -13.95 20.94
N ALA A 19 4.47 -13.32 20.94
CA ALA A 19 4.74 -12.09 20.21
C ALA A 19 4.82 -12.32 18.68
N LEU A 20 5.35 -13.47 18.26
CA LEU A 20 5.43 -13.88 16.84
C LEU A 20 4.05 -14.29 16.28
N THR A 21 3.13 -14.73 17.13
CA THR A 21 1.78 -15.19 16.75
C THR A 21 0.69 -14.14 16.93
N ARG A 22 1.01 -12.87 17.23
CA ARG A 22 -0.04 -11.83 17.35
C ARG A 22 -0.67 -11.55 16.01
N LYS A 23 -1.93 -11.97 15.92
CA LYS A 23 -2.86 -11.81 14.80
C LYS A 23 -2.91 -10.38 14.29
N ILE A 24 -2.89 -10.19 12.95
CA ILE A 24 -3.15 -8.89 12.35
C ILE A 24 -4.60 -8.52 12.65
N SER A 25 -4.82 -7.40 13.33
CA SER A 25 -6.16 -6.88 13.58
C SER A 25 -6.61 -6.04 12.39
N TRP A 26 -7.67 -6.47 11.73
CA TRP A 26 -8.35 -5.72 10.67
C TRP A 26 -9.52 -4.90 11.21
N GLY A 27 -9.58 -4.62 12.54
CA GLY A 27 -10.67 -3.88 13.13
C GLY A 27 -12.03 -4.57 12.98
N ASN A 28 -13.11 -3.79 13.05
CA ASN A 28 -14.44 -4.31 12.81
C ASN A 28 -14.90 -4.01 11.35
N PRO A 29 -15.86 -4.78 10.81
CA PRO A 29 -16.35 -4.58 9.43
C PRO A 29 -16.88 -3.18 9.14
N LYS A 30 -17.46 -2.48 10.14
CA LYS A 30 -17.94 -1.10 9.96
C LYS A 30 -16.79 -0.12 9.75
N GLU A 31 -15.69 -0.31 10.47
CA GLU A 31 -14.48 0.52 10.29
C GLU A 31 -13.90 0.34 8.90
N ILE A 32 -13.84 -0.90 8.39
CA ILE A 32 -13.33 -1.18 7.03
C ILE A 32 -14.15 -0.39 5.99
N TRP A 33 -15.48 -0.38 6.09
CA TRP A 33 -16.33 0.36 5.15
C TRP A 33 -16.13 1.88 5.26
N VAL A 34 -15.90 2.40 6.46
CA VAL A 34 -15.56 3.82 6.64
C VAL A 34 -14.22 4.16 6.02
N VAL A 35 -13.20 3.31 6.22
CA VAL A 35 -11.87 3.49 5.60
C VAL A 35 -11.98 3.48 4.08
N ILE A 36 -12.71 2.52 3.50
CA ILE A 36 -12.96 2.46 2.05
C ILE A 36 -13.67 3.72 1.57
N GLY A 37 -14.72 4.16 2.27
CA GLY A 37 -15.47 5.37 1.92
C GLY A 37 -14.60 6.62 1.96
N LEU A 38 -13.77 6.78 3.00
CA LEU A 38 -12.84 7.91 3.12
C LEU A 38 -11.73 7.86 2.06
N ALA A 39 -11.19 6.67 1.76
CA ALA A 39 -10.20 6.49 0.71
C ALA A 39 -10.76 6.88 -0.67
N LEU A 40 -11.99 6.43 -0.97
CA LEU A 40 -12.69 6.81 -2.20
C LEU A 40 -12.98 8.31 -2.25
N LEU A 41 -13.42 8.89 -1.15
CA LEU A 41 -13.66 10.33 -1.06
C LEU A 41 -12.39 11.13 -1.33
N THR A 42 -11.28 10.76 -0.70
CA THR A 42 -9.97 11.42 -0.93
C THR A 42 -9.52 11.26 -2.38
N GLY A 43 -9.66 10.06 -2.96
CA GLY A 43 -9.37 9.82 -4.37
C GLY A 43 -10.23 10.67 -5.32
N LEU A 44 -11.52 10.85 -5.03
CA LEU A 44 -12.42 11.75 -5.78
C LEU A 44 -11.96 13.20 -5.70
N ILE A 45 -11.57 13.67 -4.51
CA ILE A 45 -11.10 15.04 -4.32
C ILE A 45 -9.80 15.28 -5.09
N LEU A 46 -8.87 14.31 -5.08
CA LEU A 46 -7.64 14.39 -5.86
C LEU A 46 -7.90 14.44 -7.38
N LYS A 47 -9.05 13.97 -7.84
CA LYS A 47 -9.47 14.02 -9.25
C LYS A 47 -10.29 15.24 -9.64
N ILE A 48 -10.58 16.15 -8.72
CA ILE A 48 -11.33 17.38 -9.02
C ILE A 48 -10.73 18.15 -10.19
N PRO A 49 -9.39 18.39 -10.26
CA PRO A 49 -8.79 19.10 -11.38
C PRO A 49 -9.11 18.42 -12.72
N LEU A 50 -8.96 17.11 -12.80
CA LEU A 50 -9.22 16.33 -14.00
C LEU A 50 -10.71 16.39 -14.45
N PHE A 51 -11.65 16.36 -13.49
CA PHE A 51 -13.09 16.36 -13.80
C PHE A 51 -13.60 17.73 -14.23
N PHE A 52 -13.05 18.80 -13.67
CA PHE A 52 -13.52 20.18 -13.88
C PHE A 52 -12.58 21.01 -14.73
N GLY A 53 -11.48 20.45 -15.24
CA GLY A 53 -10.49 21.19 -16.04
C GLY A 53 -9.81 22.32 -15.26
N ILE A 54 -9.62 22.11 -13.94
CA ILE A 54 -8.95 23.08 -13.08
C ILE A 54 -7.44 22.88 -13.23
N ASP A 55 -6.69 23.98 -13.28
CA ASP A 55 -5.23 23.95 -13.32
C ASP A 55 -4.66 23.23 -12.09
N GLU A 56 -3.92 22.17 -12.33
CA GLU A 56 -3.31 21.33 -11.29
C GLU A 56 -2.27 22.09 -10.49
N ASP A 57 -1.49 22.96 -11.12
CA ASP A 57 -0.48 23.81 -10.50
C ASP A 57 -1.10 24.84 -9.54
N ALA A 58 -2.34 25.24 -9.77
CA ALA A 58 -3.09 26.09 -8.86
C ALA A 58 -3.80 25.30 -7.75
N PHE A 59 -4.30 24.09 -8.05
CA PHE A 59 -5.11 23.30 -7.14
C PHE A 59 -4.29 22.55 -6.09
N PHE A 60 -3.28 21.78 -6.49
CA PHE A 60 -2.58 20.89 -5.56
C PHE A 60 -1.80 21.63 -4.47
N PRO A 61 -1.06 22.70 -4.71
CA PRO A 61 -0.36 23.41 -3.64
C PRO A 61 -1.30 23.92 -2.53
N ARG A 62 -2.52 24.32 -2.90
CA ARG A 62 -3.54 24.80 -1.96
C ARG A 62 -4.24 23.69 -1.19
N ASN A 63 -4.34 22.48 -1.77
CA ASN A 63 -5.26 21.45 -1.30
C ASN A 63 -4.60 20.16 -0.83
N ILE A 64 -3.42 19.76 -1.35
CA ILE A 64 -2.87 18.41 -1.07
C ILE A 64 -2.73 18.12 0.43
N GLY A 65 -2.17 19.06 1.19
CA GLY A 65 -2.01 18.91 2.63
C GLY A 65 -3.35 18.92 3.39
N SER A 66 -4.30 19.70 2.92
CA SER A 66 -5.62 19.84 3.55
C SER A 66 -6.58 18.71 3.19
N ILE A 67 -6.44 18.10 2.01
CA ILE A 67 -7.25 16.96 1.56
C ILE A 67 -6.94 15.70 2.36
N LEU A 68 -5.65 15.43 2.59
CA LEU A 68 -5.22 14.23 3.31
C LEU A 68 -5.62 14.27 4.79
N LEU A 69 -5.50 15.44 5.43
CA LEU A 69 -5.83 15.60 6.85
C LEU A 69 -7.33 15.46 7.16
N PRO A 70 -8.28 16.03 6.40
CA PRO A 70 -9.71 15.76 6.62
C PRO A 70 -10.08 14.28 6.51
N ALA A 71 -9.42 13.50 5.64
CA ALA A 71 -9.64 12.06 5.59
C ALA A 71 -9.23 11.37 6.90
N LEU A 72 -8.08 11.74 7.48
CA LEU A 72 -7.63 11.27 8.79
C LEU A 72 -8.57 11.74 9.91
N LEU A 73 -9.03 13.00 9.86
CA LEU A 73 -10.01 13.55 10.78
C LEU A 73 -11.33 12.77 10.72
N GLY A 74 -11.84 12.47 9.53
CA GLY A 74 -13.08 11.71 9.35
C GLY A 74 -13.04 10.35 10.03
N TYR A 75 -11.95 9.59 9.88
CA TYR A 75 -11.77 8.32 10.58
C TYR A 75 -11.68 8.50 12.10
N SER A 76 -10.90 9.49 12.57
CA SER A 76 -10.76 9.75 14.00
C SER A 76 -12.08 10.14 14.65
N LEU A 77 -12.88 10.95 13.98
CA LEU A 77 -14.23 11.30 14.45
C LEU A 77 -15.14 10.08 14.52
N PHE A 78 -15.01 9.14 13.58
CA PHE A 78 -15.81 7.90 13.60
C PHE A 78 -15.47 7.01 14.79
N VAL A 79 -14.18 6.85 15.14
CA VAL A 79 -13.76 5.98 16.26
C VAL A 79 -13.82 6.70 17.62
N SER A 80 -13.87 8.03 17.65
CA SER A 80 -13.88 8.81 18.88
C SER A 80 -15.24 8.76 19.58
N LYS A 81 -15.22 8.79 20.92
CA LYS A 81 -16.42 8.85 21.76
C LYS A 81 -16.78 10.30 22.14
N LEU A 82 -16.50 11.26 21.28
CA LEU A 82 -16.78 12.67 21.55
C LEU A 82 -18.27 12.98 21.49
N ALA A 83 -18.69 14.03 22.21
CA ALA A 83 -20.04 14.56 22.11
C ALA A 83 -20.36 15.02 20.68
N THR A 84 -21.55 14.73 20.18
CA THR A 84 -21.99 15.05 18.81
C THR A 84 -21.76 16.51 18.43
N ARG A 85 -21.99 17.44 19.38
CA ARG A 85 -21.73 18.88 19.13
C ARG A 85 -20.28 19.15 18.80
N LEU A 86 -19.35 18.52 19.51
CA LEU A 86 -17.92 18.70 19.27
C LEU A 86 -17.48 18.10 17.93
N HIS A 87 -18.03 16.94 17.54
CA HIS A 87 -17.82 16.35 16.21
C HIS A 87 -18.13 17.35 15.11
N TRP A 88 -19.34 17.92 15.12
CA TRP A 88 -19.74 18.89 14.09
C TRP A 88 -18.93 20.18 14.13
N THR A 89 -18.53 20.63 15.33
CA THR A 89 -17.66 21.82 15.45
C THR A 89 -16.30 21.57 14.81
N LEU A 90 -15.65 20.43 15.09
CA LEU A 90 -14.32 20.10 14.54
C LEU A 90 -14.39 19.94 13.02
N LEU A 91 -15.44 19.28 12.52
CA LEU A 91 -15.65 19.15 11.08
C LEU A 91 -15.88 20.51 10.41
N ALA A 92 -16.71 21.38 11.00
CA ALA A 92 -16.97 22.71 10.49
C ALA A 92 -15.70 23.58 10.45
N VAL A 93 -14.88 23.53 11.51
CA VAL A 93 -13.60 24.26 11.55
C VAL A 93 -12.65 23.77 10.47
N ALA A 94 -12.48 22.42 10.32
CA ALA A 94 -11.62 21.87 9.29
C ALA A 94 -12.11 22.28 7.88
N THR A 95 -13.41 22.18 7.62
CA THR A 95 -14.01 22.59 6.35
C THR A 95 -13.82 24.06 6.09
N ALA A 96 -14.03 24.93 7.10
CA ALA A 96 -13.81 26.37 6.97
C ALA A 96 -12.35 26.71 6.63
N LEU A 97 -11.37 26.01 7.21
CA LEU A 97 -9.94 26.20 6.90
C LEU A 97 -9.63 25.80 5.45
N VAL A 98 -10.16 24.68 4.97
CA VAL A 98 -9.99 24.23 3.58
C VAL A 98 -10.65 25.21 2.60
N LEU A 99 -11.88 25.65 2.89
CA LEU A 99 -12.55 26.67 2.07
C LEU A 99 -11.78 27.97 2.05
N TYR A 100 -11.29 28.44 3.20
CA TYR A 100 -10.48 29.64 3.29
C TYR A 100 -9.23 29.54 2.41
N SER A 101 -8.52 28.39 2.40
CA SER A 101 -7.36 28.17 1.53
C SER A 101 -7.69 28.38 0.06
N ASN A 102 -8.85 27.93 -0.38
CA ASN A 102 -9.27 27.99 -1.79
C ASN A 102 -9.86 29.36 -2.17
N LEU A 103 -10.36 30.12 -1.20
CA LEU A 103 -10.89 31.48 -1.43
C LEU A 103 -9.82 32.57 -1.38
N LEU A 104 -8.60 32.25 -0.93
CA LEU A 104 -7.52 33.20 -0.92
C LEU A 104 -7.16 33.64 -2.35
N PRO A 105 -7.13 34.96 -2.63
CA PRO A 105 -6.65 35.47 -3.92
C PRO A 105 -5.14 35.29 -4.05
N GLY A 106 -4.63 35.33 -5.28
CA GLY A 106 -3.20 35.33 -5.58
C GLY A 106 -2.72 34.05 -6.28
N THR A 107 -1.46 34.08 -6.65
CA THR A 107 -0.72 32.99 -7.29
C THR A 107 0.36 32.47 -6.34
N LEU A 108 1.05 31.39 -6.71
CA LEU A 108 2.16 30.86 -5.92
C LEU A 108 3.39 31.79 -5.84
N ASP A 109 3.40 32.89 -6.60
CA ASP A 109 4.40 33.94 -6.48
C ASP A 109 4.11 34.88 -5.28
N ASP A 110 2.88 34.83 -4.76
CA ASP A 110 2.49 35.64 -3.60
C ASP A 110 2.91 34.94 -2.28
N THR A 111 3.82 35.57 -1.57
CA THR A 111 4.33 35.07 -0.28
C THR A 111 3.21 34.77 0.73
N ALA A 112 2.15 35.61 0.74
CA ALA A 112 1.02 35.42 1.65
C ALA A 112 0.23 34.16 1.37
N LEU A 113 0.02 33.79 0.09
CA LEU A 113 -0.64 32.56 -0.30
C LEU A 113 0.22 31.35 0.06
N VAL A 114 1.51 31.38 -0.28
CA VAL A 114 2.45 30.31 0.05
C VAL A 114 2.46 30.06 1.57
N LEU A 115 2.53 31.13 2.36
CA LEU A 115 2.50 31.03 3.83
C LEU A 115 1.19 30.39 4.32
N ALA A 116 0.05 30.77 3.75
CA ALA A 116 -1.25 30.16 4.08
C ALA A 116 -1.29 28.67 3.74
N CYS A 117 -0.79 28.25 2.57
CA CYS A 117 -0.72 26.85 2.14
C CYS A 117 0.09 25.98 3.11
N PHE A 118 1.11 26.51 3.78
CA PHE A 118 1.86 25.80 4.81
C PHE A 118 1.17 25.78 6.18
N HIS A 119 0.51 26.88 6.58
CA HIS A 119 -0.04 27.00 7.93
C HIS A 119 -1.43 26.35 8.07
N ILE A 120 -2.26 26.40 7.04
CA ILE A 120 -3.61 25.80 7.09
C ILE A 120 -3.57 24.28 7.36
N PRO A 121 -2.74 23.47 6.68
CA PRO A 121 -2.59 22.06 7.02
C PRO A 121 -2.18 21.81 8.48
N ILE A 122 -1.32 22.67 9.05
CA ILE A 122 -0.91 22.59 10.46
C ILE A 122 -2.12 22.83 11.37
N LEU A 123 -2.95 23.84 11.07
CA LEU A 123 -4.18 24.09 11.84
C LEU A 123 -5.16 22.93 11.75
N VAL A 124 -5.36 22.34 10.57
CA VAL A 124 -6.19 21.15 10.38
C VAL A 124 -5.62 19.97 11.16
N TRP A 125 -4.30 19.82 11.22
CA TRP A 125 -3.66 18.80 12.05
C TRP A 125 -3.93 19.00 13.55
N PHE A 126 -3.99 20.23 14.06
CA PHE A 126 -4.41 20.48 15.44
C PHE A 126 -5.89 20.11 15.67
N VAL A 127 -6.76 20.31 14.68
CA VAL A 127 -8.16 19.86 14.73
C VAL A 127 -8.23 18.33 14.79
N PHE A 128 -7.41 17.64 13.98
CA PHE A 128 -7.25 16.20 14.03
C PHE A 128 -6.75 15.73 15.40
N ALA A 129 -5.73 16.38 15.97
CA ALA A 129 -5.23 16.09 17.30
C ALA A 129 -6.34 16.17 18.37
N ARG A 130 -7.19 17.21 18.29
CA ARG A 130 -8.32 17.38 19.19
C ARG A 130 -9.37 16.26 19.05
N ALA A 131 -9.62 15.81 17.83
CA ALA A 131 -10.52 14.70 17.56
C ALA A 131 -9.99 13.38 18.11
N TYR A 132 -8.70 13.11 17.89
CA TYR A 132 -8.04 11.88 18.31
C TYR A 132 -7.93 11.77 19.86
N LEU A 133 -7.49 12.84 20.50
CA LEU A 133 -7.27 12.87 21.97
C LEU A 133 -8.57 12.94 22.78
N GLY A 134 -9.66 13.41 22.20
CA GLY A 134 -10.93 13.49 22.90
C GLY A 134 -10.84 14.32 24.18
N GLU A 135 -11.40 13.82 25.28
CA GLU A 135 -11.39 14.49 26.57
C GLU A 135 -9.99 14.55 27.19
N ASP A 136 -9.09 13.65 26.79
CA ASP A 136 -7.71 13.54 27.29
C ASP A 136 -6.76 14.61 26.71
N TRP A 137 -7.23 15.53 25.87
CA TRP A 137 -6.39 16.52 25.19
C TRP A 137 -5.58 17.44 26.14
N LYS A 138 -6.03 17.59 27.40
CA LYS A 138 -5.33 18.34 28.44
C LYS A 138 -4.18 17.57 29.10
N ILE A 139 -4.14 16.25 28.97
CA ILE A 139 -3.16 15.38 29.60
C ILE A 139 -1.88 15.38 28.76
N SER A 140 -0.75 15.81 29.35
CA SER A 140 0.52 15.97 28.62
C SER A 140 1.06 14.64 28.07
N THR A 141 0.94 13.54 28.83
CA THR A 141 1.37 12.21 28.38
C THR A 141 0.59 11.76 27.16
N LYS A 142 -0.72 11.98 27.10
CA LYS A 142 -1.57 11.65 25.94
C LYS A 142 -1.21 12.43 24.68
N ARG A 143 -0.77 13.68 24.83
CA ARG A 143 -0.26 14.47 23.70
C ARG A 143 1.06 13.91 23.15
N ILE A 144 1.93 13.41 24.03
CA ILE A 144 3.16 12.74 23.62
C ILE A 144 2.83 11.42 22.90
N ASP A 145 1.85 10.64 23.40
CA ASP A 145 1.38 9.42 22.76
C ASP A 145 0.80 9.72 21.36
N PHE A 146 0.08 10.84 21.20
CA PHE A 146 -0.42 11.28 19.88
C PHE A 146 0.72 11.62 18.92
N ILE A 147 1.79 12.29 19.37
CA ILE A 147 2.95 12.59 18.51
C ILE A 147 3.64 11.31 18.07
N ARG A 148 3.82 10.35 18.97
CA ARG A 148 4.36 9.02 18.65
C ARG A 148 3.50 8.30 17.62
N PHE A 149 2.19 8.27 17.86
CA PHE A 149 1.22 7.68 16.96
C PHE A 149 1.30 8.29 15.55
N ASN A 150 1.43 9.63 15.43
CA ASN A 150 1.63 10.28 14.13
C ASN A 150 2.94 9.85 13.47
N GLY A 151 4.02 9.70 14.24
CA GLY A 151 5.28 9.15 13.72
C GLY A 151 5.11 7.75 13.12
N GLU A 152 4.38 6.87 13.80
CA GLU A 152 4.07 5.52 13.30
C GLU A 152 3.19 5.57 12.04
N VAL A 153 2.19 6.47 12.00
CA VAL A 153 1.34 6.69 10.82
C VAL A 153 2.16 7.18 9.63
N VAL A 154 3.09 8.11 9.83
CA VAL A 154 3.97 8.61 8.76
C VAL A 154 4.88 7.49 8.23
N ILE A 155 5.47 6.68 9.11
CA ILE A 155 6.31 5.54 8.71
C ILE A 155 5.48 4.53 7.91
N MET A 156 4.30 4.13 8.41
CA MET A 156 3.42 3.20 7.72
C MET A 156 2.95 3.77 6.38
N GLY A 157 2.56 5.05 6.34
CA GLY A 157 2.19 5.74 5.11
C GLY A 157 3.32 5.78 4.08
N GLY A 158 4.55 6.05 4.53
CA GLY A 158 5.74 6.00 3.68
C GLY A 158 6.00 4.61 3.09
N LEU A 159 5.86 3.55 3.90
CA LEU A 159 6.02 2.17 3.43
C LEU A 159 4.91 1.75 2.45
N LEU A 160 3.67 2.14 2.71
CA LEU A 160 2.55 1.91 1.77
C LEU A 160 2.77 2.69 0.46
N GLY A 161 3.23 3.94 0.56
CA GLY A 161 3.56 4.78 -0.61
C GLY A 161 4.67 4.19 -1.46
N LEU A 162 5.77 3.74 -0.83
CA LEU A 162 6.86 3.06 -1.52
C LEU A 162 6.39 1.76 -2.18
N SER A 163 5.55 0.98 -1.50
CA SER A 163 4.97 -0.25 -2.05
C SER A 163 4.06 0.04 -3.24
N LEU A 164 3.24 1.10 -3.17
CA LEU A 164 2.40 1.53 -4.29
C LEU A 164 3.26 2.00 -5.48
N LEU A 165 4.33 2.76 -5.22
CA LEU A 165 5.26 3.22 -6.26
C LEU A 165 5.90 2.03 -6.97
N LEU A 166 6.41 1.05 -6.21
CA LEU A 166 7.01 -0.16 -6.76
C LEU A 166 5.99 -0.98 -7.57
N PHE A 167 4.78 -1.14 -7.03
CA PHE A 167 3.69 -1.83 -7.72
C PHE A 167 3.30 -1.13 -9.03
N SER A 168 3.24 0.21 -9.02
CA SER A 168 2.97 1.01 -10.21
C SER A 168 4.05 0.85 -11.27
N ALA A 169 5.32 0.92 -10.87
CA ALA A 169 6.44 0.73 -11.78
C ALA A 169 6.43 -0.67 -12.43
N ILE A 170 6.18 -1.71 -11.64
CA ILE A 170 6.04 -3.09 -12.15
C ILE A 170 4.86 -3.18 -13.12
N THR A 171 3.71 -2.58 -12.77
CA THR A 171 2.52 -2.60 -13.63
C THR A 171 2.80 -1.97 -14.98
N ILE A 172 3.36 -0.77 -15.00
CA ILE A 172 3.69 -0.05 -16.24
C ILE A 172 4.69 -0.86 -17.07
N ALA A 173 5.78 -1.32 -16.44
CA ALA A 173 6.80 -2.11 -17.12
C ALA A 173 6.23 -3.40 -17.77
N LEU A 174 5.35 -4.13 -17.07
CA LEU A 174 4.72 -5.34 -17.62
C LEU A 174 3.88 -5.05 -18.87
N PHE A 175 3.08 -3.99 -18.85
CA PHE A 175 2.24 -3.64 -20.01
C PHE A 175 3.07 -3.08 -21.16
N GLU A 176 4.15 -2.34 -20.87
CA GLU A 176 5.08 -1.86 -21.89
C GLU A 176 5.78 -3.04 -22.61
N LEU A 177 6.14 -4.12 -21.89
CA LEU A 177 6.71 -5.34 -22.47
C LEU A 177 5.82 -5.96 -23.56
N ILE A 178 4.50 -5.96 -23.36
CA ILE A 178 3.55 -6.50 -24.33
C ILE A 178 3.08 -5.47 -25.36
N GLY A 179 3.75 -4.30 -25.41
CA GLY A 179 3.51 -3.25 -26.40
C GLY A 179 2.39 -2.26 -26.07
N TYR A 180 1.86 -2.29 -24.83
CA TYR A 180 0.81 -1.37 -24.39
C TYR A 180 1.37 -0.26 -23.52
N ARG A 181 1.27 0.99 -23.96
CA ARG A 181 1.58 2.16 -23.16
C ARG A 181 0.37 2.56 -22.31
N ILE A 182 0.39 2.21 -21.03
CA ILE A 182 -0.73 2.46 -20.12
C ILE A 182 -0.45 3.60 -19.13
N GLU A 183 0.69 4.28 -19.23
CA GLU A 183 1.17 5.25 -18.24
C GLU A 183 0.12 6.31 -17.92
N ASP A 184 -0.35 7.06 -18.92
CA ASP A 184 -1.33 8.13 -18.73
C ASP A 184 -2.64 7.58 -18.14
N PHE A 185 -3.14 6.47 -18.70
CA PHE A 185 -4.34 5.80 -18.19
C PHE A 185 -4.16 5.35 -16.74
N TYR A 186 -3.01 4.76 -16.43
CA TYR A 186 -2.72 4.25 -15.09
C TYR A 186 -2.65 5.37 -14.06
N PHE A 187 -1.91 6.44 -14.33
CA PHE A 187 -1.78 7.57 -13.42
C PHE A 187 -3.10 8.32 -13.25
N GLU A 188 -3.79 8.63 -14.34
CA GLU A 188 -5.05 9.36 -14.27
C GLU A 188 -6.19 8.54 -13.64
N LYS A 189 -6.28 7.24 -13.93
CA LYS A 189 -7.47 6.46 -13.58
C LYS A 189 -7.29 5.58 -12.34
N ILE A 190 -6.05 5.14 -12.03
CA ILE A 190 -5.78 4.13 -11.00
C ILE A 190 -4.92 4.69 -9.85
N ALA A 191 -3.74 5.26 -10.15
CA ALA A 191 -2.75 5.62 -9.14
C ALA A 191 -3.27 6.64 -8.12
N LEU A 192 -4.05 7.63 -8.54
CA LEU A 192 -4.63 8.65 -7.65
C LEU A 192 -5.56 8.06 -6.58
N TRP A 193 -6.26 6.97 -6.87
CA TRP A 193 -7.08 6.27 -5.87
C TRP A 193 -6.21 5.62 -4.80
N GLY A 194 -5.13 4.96 -5.23
CA GLY A 194 -4.14 4.38 -4.31
C GLY A 194 -3.48 5.43 -3.44
N LEU A 195 -3.07 6.55 -4.03
CA LEU A 195 -2.44 7.66 -3.31
C LEU A 195 -3.39 8.25 -2.26
N GLY A 196 -4.67 8.47 -2.60
CA GLY A 196 -5.68 8.96 -1.68
C GLY A 196 -6.00 7.99 -0.54
N ALA A 197 -5.83 6.69 -0.76
CA ALA A 197 -6.08 5.67 0.26
C ALA A 197 -4.96 5.58 1.32
N ILE A 198 -3.71 5.90 0.98
CA ILE A 198 -2.53 5.71 1.85
C ILE A 198 -2.70 6.32 3.24
N PRO A 199 -3.06 7.61 3.42
CA PRO A 199 -3.13 8.21 4.74
C PRO A 199 -4.18 7.56 5.64
N VAL A 200 -5.34 7.26 5.10
CA VAL A 200 -6.45 6.63 5.85
C VAL A 200 -6.09 5.19 6.21
N LEU A 201 -5.49 4.43 5.28
CA LEU A 201 -5.02 3.07 5.52
C LEU A 201 -3.91 3.05 6.58
N ALA A 202 -2.94 3.96 6.49
CA ALA A 202 -1.87 4.05 7.47
C ALA A 202 -2.43 4.30 8.88
N LEU A 203 -3.33 5.28 9.02
CA LEU A 203 -3.97 5.59 10.29
C LEU A 203 -4.75 4.39 10.85
N TYR A 204 -5.56 3.75 10.01
CA TYR A 204 -6.35 2.58 10.39
C TYR A 204 -5.50 1.38 10.82
N LEU A 205 -4.43 1.09 10.08
CA LEU A 205 -3.52 -0.02 10.39
C LEU A 205 -2.77 0.22 11.69
N VAL A 206 -2.27 1.44 11.90
CA VAL A 206 -1.58 1.82 13.16
C VAL A 206 -2.55 1.79 14.34
N HIS A 207 -3.77 2.30 14.16
CA HIS A 207 -4.79 2.32 15.22
C HIS A 207 -5.16 0.91 15.70
N ASN A 208 -5.33 -0.04 14.77
CA ASN A 208 -5.79 -1.39 15.06
C ASN A 208 -4.66 -2.39 15.41
N ASN A 209 -3.40 -2.04 15.15
CA ASN A 209 -2.27 -2.93 15.41
C ASN A 209 -1.25 -2.28 16.34
N ARG A 210 -1.22 -2.71 17.59
CA ARG A 210 -0.10 -2.44 18.48
C ARG A 210 1.06 -3.35 18.05
N ASP A 211 2.30 -2.89 18.15
CA ASP A 211 3.51 -3.63 17.72
C ASP A 211 3.56 -3.91 16.21
N LEU A 212 3.41 -2.86 15.42
CA LEU A 212 3.41 -2.92 13.95
C LEU A 212 4.67 -3.51 13.36
N THR A 213 5.83 -3.32 13.98
CA THR A 213 7.15 -3.64 13.41
C THR A 213 7.24 -5.09 12.92
N SER A 214 6.72 -6.05 13.67
CA SER A 214 6.70 -7.47 13.29
C SER A 214 5.64 -7.83 12.24
N LYS A 215 4.70 -6.91 11.96
CA LYS A 215 3.53 -7.14 11.10
C LYS A 215 3.57 -6.38 9.77
N ILE A 216 4.53 -5.47 9.58
CA ILE A 216 4.62 -4.60 8.40
C ILE A 216 4.62 -5.44 7.11
N SER A 217 5.55 -6.40 6.99
CA SER A 217 5.69 -7.21 5.78
C SER A 217 4.44 -8.05 5.46
N PRO A 218 3.84 -8.78 6.43
CA PRO A 218 2.58 -9.48 6.18
C PRO A 218 1.41 -8.56 5.84
N ILE A 219 1.30 -7.38 6.45
CA ILE A 219 0.23 -6.41 6.16
C ILE A 219 0.36 -5.92 4.71
N ILE A 220 1.55 -5.47 4.30
CA ILE A 220 1.82 -5.00 2.94
C ILE A 220 1.54 -6.13 1.94
N ALA A 221 2.06 -7.33 2.20
CA ALA A 221 1.84 -8.47 1.31
C ALA A 221 0.35 -8.79 1.16
N LYS A 222 -0.42 -8.89 2.25
CA LYS A 222 -1.86 -9.15 2.20
C LYS A 222 -2.64 -8.04 1.49
N LEU A 223 -2.22 -6.79 1.63
CA LEU A 223 -2.86 -5.65 0.97
C LEU A 223 -2.62 -5.66 -0.54
N PHE A 224 -1.40 -6.00 -0.97
CA PHE A 224 -1.01 -6.00 -2.39
C PHE A 224 -1.31 -7.33 -3.11
N THR A 225 -1.61 -8.41 -2.42
CA THR A 225 -1.96 -9.71 -3.05
C THR A 225 -3.17 -9.61 -4.00
N PRO A 226 -4.33 -9.00 -3.63
CA PRO A 226 -5.46 -8.91 -4.56
C PRO A 226 -5.15 -8.11 -5.83
N PRO A 227 -4.58 -6.90 -5.76
CA PRO A 227 -4.22 -6.18 -6.99
C PRO A 227 -3.10 -6.87 -7.79
N ALA A 228 -2.15 -7.56 -7.15
CA ALA A 228 -1.13 -8.34 -7.85
C ALA A 228 -1.72 -9.55 -8.58
N PHE A 229 -2.69 -10.23 -7.96
CA PHE A 229 -3.44 -11.30 -8.63
C PHE A 229 -4.16 -10.80 -9.88
N LEU A 230 -4.86 -9.68 -9.77
CA LEU A 230 -5.58 -9.09 -10.90
C LEU A 230 -4.61 -8.62 -12.00
N LEU A 231 -3.51 -7.98 -11.63
CA LEU A 231 -2.48 -7.54 -12.56
C LEU A 231 -1.90 -8.71 -13.34
N LEU A 232 -1.46 -9.76 -12.64
CA LEU A 232 -0.82 -10.92 -13.27
C LEU A 232 -1.83 -11.69 -14.14
N LEU A 233 -3.09 -11.80 -13.71
CA LEU A 233 -4.15 -12.43 -14.47
C LEU A 233 -4.40 -11.69 -15.80
N ILE A 234 -4.55 -10.37 -15.77
CA ILE A 234 -4.76 -9.55 -16.97
C ILE A 234 -3.54 -9.65 -17.88
N PHE A 235 -2.34 -9.54 -17.32
CA PHE A 235 -1.09 -9.68 -18.07
C PHE A 235 -1.00 -11.02 -18.78
N SER A 236 -1.23 -12.14 -18.08
CA SER A 236 -1.18 -13.50 -18.67
C SER A 236 -2.20 -13.72 -19.77
N ILE A 237 -3.41 -13.11 -19.65
CA ILE A 237 -4.44 -13.16 -20.70
C ILE A 237 -4.00 -12.36 -21.95
N MET A 238 -3.29 -11.27 -21.75
CA MET A 238 -2.83 -10.40 -22.86
C MET A 238 -1.51 -10.88 -23.48
N LEU A 239 -0.72 -11.66 -22.76
CA LEU A 239 0.61 -12.13 -23.18
C LEU A 239 0.59 -12.84 -24.57
N PRO A 240 -0.40 -13.66 -24.95
CA PRO A 240 -0.47 -14.27 -26.29
C PRO A 240 -0.63 -13.26 -27.43
N GLN A 241 -1.02 -12.02 -27.15
CA GLN A 241 -1.16 -10.95 -28.14
C GLN A 241 0.14 -10.15 -28.32
N ALA A 242 1.14 -10.43 -27.49
CA ALA A 242 2.43 -9.75 -27.54
C ALA A 242 3.22 -10.11 -28.81
N PRO A 243 4.08 -9.23 -29.30
CA PRO A 243 4.96 -9.52 -30.43
C PRO A 243 5.82 -10.77 -30.16
N GLU A 244 6.04 -11.63 -31.15
CA GLU A 244 6.87 -12.86 -31.02
C GLU A 244 8.30 -12.54 -30.57
N THR A 245 8.80 -11.35 -30.87
CA THR A 245 10.13 -10.87 -30.50
C THR A 245 10.32 -10.71 -28.98
N ILE A 246 9.22 -10.65 -28.21
CA ILE A 246 9.26 -10.44 -26.76
C ILE A 246 10.08 -11.53 -26.03
N PHE A 247 9.95 -12.78 -26.45
CA PHE A 247 10.69 -13.89 -25.86
C PHE A 247 12.17 -13.95 -26.29
N ASN A 248 12.54 -13.17 -27.31
CA ASN A 248 13.90 -13.06 -27.81
C ASN A 248 14.67 -11.86 -27.24
N ASP A 249 14.01 -10.98 -26.50
CA ASP A 249 14.64 -9.85 -25.84
C ASP A 249 15.13 -10.24 -24.45
N ARG A 250 16.41 -9.90 -24.16
CA ARG A 250 17.04 -10.18 -22.87
C ARG A 250 16.44 -9.36 -21.74
N ASP A 251 16.17 -8.09 -22.01
CA ASP A 251 15.71 -7.14 -20.98
C ASP A 251 14.27 -7.47 -20.58
N VAL A 252 13.47 -7.93 -21.53
CA VAL A 252 12.13 -8.46 -21.30
C VAL A 252 12.14 -9.64 -20.33
N LEU A 253 12.97 -10.64 -20.59
CA LEU A 253 13.08 -11.82 -19.73
C LEU A 253 13.59 -11.44 -18.32
N LEU A 254 14.43 -10.42 -18.21
CA LEU A 254 14.91 -9.95 -16.91
C LEU A 254 13.77 -9.29 -16.11
N ILE A 255 13.02 -8.38 -16.71
CA ILE A 255 11.85 -7.74 -16.06
C ILE A 255 10.82 -8.81 -15.65
N PHE A 256 10.53 -9.76 -16.53
CA PHE A 256 9.62 -10.85 -16.26
C PHE A 256 10.04 -11.68 -15.04
N ASN A 257 11.31 -12.01 -14.94
CA ASN A 257 11.86 -12.73 -13.79
C ASN A 257 11.80 -11.91 -12.49
N MET A 258 12.01 -10.59 -12.57
CA MET A 258 11.86 -9.70 -11.40
C MET A 258 10.41 -9.67 -10.91
N VAL A 259 9.44 -9.69 -11.82
CA VAL A 259 8.01 -9.76 -11.48
C VAL A 259 7.66 -11.09 -10.81
N LEU A 260 8.12 -12.21 -11.36
CA LEU A 260 7.91 -13.54 -10.75
C LEU A 260 8.53 -13.61 -9.34
N LEU A 261 9.71 -13.02 -9.14
CA LEU A 261 10.35 -12.94 -7.82
C LEU A 261 9.54 -12.08 -6.86
N ALA A 262 9.01 -10.94 -7.31
CA ALA A 262 8.13 -10.09 -6.51
C ALA A 262 6.85 -10.80 -6.11
N VAL A 263 6.21 -11.53 -7.04
CA VAL A 263 5.02 -12.36 -6.78
C VAL A 263 5.32 -13.46 -5.77
N MET A 264 6.43 -14.18 -5.93
CA MET A 264 6.86 -15.20 -4.97
C MET A 264 7.08 -14.60 -3.58
N THR A 265 7.67 -13.41 -3.50
CA THR A 265 7.86 -12.67 -2.25
C THR A 265 6.52 -12.31 -1.60
N LEU A 266 5.54 -11.83 -2.38
CA LEU A 266 4.19 -11.56 -1.89
C LEU A 266 3.53 -12.82 -1.34
N ILE A 267 3.63 -13.95 -2.04
CA ILE A 267 3.08 -15.23 -1.59
C ILE A 267 3.72 -15.63 -0.25
N LEU A 268 5.05 -15.61 -0.16
CA LEU A 268 5.80 -15.95 1.05
C LEU A 268 5.38 -15.13 2.27
N PHE A 269 5.30 -13.82 2.13
CA PHE A 269 4.94 -12.93 3.24
C PHE A 269 3.43 -12.93 3.55
N SER A 270 2.58 -13.28 2.58
CA SER A 270 1.13 -13.42 2.80
C SER A 270 0.78 -14.75 3.45
N PHE A 271 1.57 -15.81 3.22
CA PHE A 271 1.35 -17.15 3.72
C PHE A 271 1.94 -17.32 5.12
N LYS A 272 1.45 -16.53 6.08
CA LYS A 272 1.85 -16.70 7.48
C LYS A 272 0.74 -17.41 8.23
N ASN A 273 1.01 -18.68 8.57
CA ASN A 273 0.30 -19.59 9.48
C ASN A 273 -1.12 -19.19 9.93
N GLU A 274 -2.06 -20.13 9.83
CA GLU A 274 -3.39 -20.18 10.49
C GLU A 274 -4.33 -18.94 10.41
N GLU A 275 -3.83 -17.80 9.96
CA GLU A 275 -4.55 -16.51 9.97
C GLU A 275 -5.12 -16.08 8.61
N ASN A 276 -4.98 -16.90 7.58
CA ASN A 276 -5.50 -16.56 6.26
C ASN A 276 -6.98 -16.95 6.17
N SER A 277 -7.83 -15.98 5.80
CA SER A 277 -9.21 -16.30 5.46
C SER A 277 -9.26 -17.21 4.24
N THR A 278 -10.35 -17.97 4.10
CA THR A 278 -10.56 -18.85 2.92
C THR A 278 -10.42 -18.07 1.60
N PHE A 279 -10.90 -16.82 1.57
CA PHE A 279 -10.74 -15.93 0.41
C PHE A 279 -9.27 -15.60 0.11
N GLN A 280 -8.47 -15.30 1.13
CA GLN A 280 -7.03 -15.05 0.95
C GLN A 280 -6.29 -16.29 0.44
N LEU A 281 -6.65 -17.47 0.94
CA LEU A 281 -6.07 -18.74 0.45
C LEU A 281 -6.39 -18.93 -1.05
N TYR A 282 -7.62 -18.73 -1.48
CA TYR A 282 -7.97 -18.83 -2.92
C TYR A 282 -7.20 -17.81 -3.77
N LEU A 283 -7.01 -16.58 -3.29
CA LEU A 283 -6.19 -15.59 -3.99
C LEU A 283 -4.73 -16.02 -4.09
N LEU A 284 -4.14 -16.54 -3.01
CA LEU A 284 -2.76 -16.99 -3.01
C LEU A 284 -2.55 -18.21 -3.91
N PHE A 285 -3.47 -19.19 -3.87
CA PHE A 285 -3.43 -20.32 -4.80
C PHE A 285 -3.59 -19.89 -6.25
N GLY A 286 -4.52 -18.98 -6.54
CA GLY A 286 -4.70 -18.43 -7.87
C GLY A 286 -3.46 -17.67 -8.36
N LEU A 287 -2.87 -16.85 -7.50
CA LEU A 287 -1.64 -16.11 -7.80
C LEU A 287 -0.47 -17.07 -8.06
N ALA A 288 -0.32 -18.12 -7.25
CA ALA A 288 0.71 -19.14 -7.43
C ALA A 288 0.50 -19.93 -8.74
N ALA A 289 -0.74 -20.30 -9.06
CA ALA A 289 -1.07 -21.02 -10.29
C ALA A 289 -0.73 -20.21 -11.54
N ILE A 290 -1.09 -18.90 -11.58
CA ILE A 290 -0.75 -18.03 -12.69
C ILE A 290 0.77 -17.85 -12.77
N ALA A 291 1.43 -17.61 -11.63
CA ALA A 291 2.89 -17.48 -11.58
C ALA A 291 3.62 -18.74 -12.06
N ILE A 292 3.10 -19.94 -11.80
CA ILE A 292 3.63 -21.20 -12.34
C ILE A 292 3.50 -21.24 -13.87
N ILE A 293 2.34 -20.87 -14.41
CA ILE A 293 2.13 -20.83 -15.87
C ILE A 293 3.11 -19.85 -16.52
N ASP A 294 3.21 -18.66 -15.98
CA ASP A 294 4.09 -17.60 -16.48
C ASP A 294 5.57 -18.00 -16.36
N ASN A 295 5.94 -18.67 -15.25
CA ASN A 295 7.31 -19.19 -15.08
C ASN A 295 7.65 -20.31 -16.09
N LEU A 296 6.70 -21.20 -16.40
CA LEU A 296 6.88 -22.22 -17.44
C LEU A 296 7.08 -21.59 -18.83
N LEU A 297 6.35 -20.53 -19.13
CA LEU A 297 6.56 -19.76 -20.38
C LEU A 297 7.97 -19.14 -20.41
N ALA A 298 8.42 -18.52 -19.32
CA ALA A 298 9.78 -17.98 -19.22
C ALA A 298 10.86 -19.08 -19.38
N LEU A 299 10.67 -20.22 -18.71
CA LEU A 299 11.57 -21.38 -18.82
C LEU A 299 11.65 -21.88 -20.26
N SER A 300 10.51 -22.00 -20.94
CA SER A 300 10.48 -22.42 -22.35
C SER A 300 11.23 -21.46 -23.25
N ALA A 301 11.04 -20.16 -23.08
CA ALA A 301 11.77 -19.11 -23.83
C ALA A 301 13.28 -19.17 -23.58
N ILE A 302 13.70 -19.28 -22.31
CA ILE A 302 15.12 -19.40 -21.96
C ILE A 302 15.70 -20.70 -22.51
N GLY A 303 14.94 -21.81 -22.44
CA GLY A 303 15.33 -23.11 -22.99
C GLY A 303 15.58 -23.04 -24.50
N LEU A 304 14.66 -22.46 -25.27
CA LEU A 304 14.83 -22.25 -26.71
C LEU A 304 16.09 -21.44 -27.01
N ARG A 305 16.34 -20.37 -26.26
CA ARG A 305 17.56 -19.55 -26.42
C ARG A 305 18.85 -20.30 -26.08
N LEU A 306 18.81 -21.26 -25.15
CA LEU A 306 19.95 -22.12 -24.86
C LEU A 306 20.23 -23.07 -26.04
N PHE A 307 19.19 -23.59 -26.70
CA PHE A 307 19.34 -24.43 -27.88
C PHE A 307 19.81 -23.66 -29.11
N GLU A 308 19.25 -22.47 -29.42
CA GLU A 308 19.56 -21.70 -30.61
C GLU A 308 20.89 -20.98 -30.55
N PHE A 309 21.21 -20.37 -29.39
CA PHE A 309 22.36 -19.49 -29.25
C PHE A 309 23.49 -20.08 -28.36
N GLY A 310 23.32 -21.33 -27.94
CA GLY A 310 24.29 -22.03 -27.11
C GLY A 310 24.29 -21.62 -25.63
N ILE A 311 25.06 -22.36 -24.84
CA ILE A 311 25.14 -22.21 -23.37
C ILE A 311 26.03 -20.99 -23.05
N SER A 312 25.50 -20.04 -22.26
CA SER A 312 26.28 -18.98 -21.62
C SER A 312 26.00 -18.95 -20.12
N ALA A 313 26.95 -18.46 -19.32
CA ALA A 313 26.81 -18.39 -17.86
C ALA A 313 25.56 -17.64 -17.43
N ASN A 314 25.21 -16.53 -18.10
CA ASN A 314 24.05 -15.72 -17.81
C ASN A 314 22.73 -16.46 -18.12
N ARG A 315 22.63 -17.15 -19.27
CA ARG A 315 21.45 -17.94 -19.64
C ARG A 315 21.25 -19.14 -18.69
N LEU A 316 22.34 -19.79 -18.30
CA LEU A 316 22.27 -20.89 -17.36
C LEU A 316 21.85 -20.42 -15.97
N ALA A 317 22.32 -19.27 -15.51
CA ALA A 317 21.92 -18.66 -14.24
C ALA A 317 20.43 -18.31 -14.23
N LEU A 318 19.90 -17.68 -15.31
CA LEU A 318 18.49 -17.36 -15.45
C LEU A 318 17.62 -18.63 -15.51
N PHE A 319 18.04 -19.66 -16.25
CA PHE A 319 17.35 -20.95 -16.30
C PHE A 319 17.29 -21.60 -14.91
N GLY A 320 18.41 -21.64 -14.20
CA GLY A 320 18.49 -22.16 -12.83
C GLY A 320 17.61 -21.37 -11.85
N LEU A 321 17.59 -20.03 -11.95
CA LEU A 321 16.73 -19.18 -11.13
C LEU A 321 15.24 -19.50 -11.35
N ASN A 322 14.78 -19.61 -12.61
CA ASN A 322 13.40 -19.95 -12.92
C ASN A 322 13.03 -21.37 -12.46
N LEU A 323 13.96 -22.34 -12.56
CA LEU A 323 13.74 -23.69 -12.05
C LEU A 323 13.59 -23.70 -10.52
N LEU A 324 14.40 -22.90 -9.80
CA LEU A 324 14.25 -22.73 -8.35
C LEU A 324 12.92 -22.07 -8.01
N MET A 325 12.52 -21.00 -8.72
CA MET A 325 11.22 -20.36 -8.51
C MET A 325 10.06 -21.32 -8.75
N LEU A 326 10.12 -22.12 -9.82
CA LEU A 326 9.11 -23.14 -10.11
C LEU A 326 8.98 -24.17 -8.99
N SER A 327 10.10 -24.65 -8.48
CA SER A 327 10.10 -25.64 -7.38
C SER A 327 9.51 -25.07 -6.09
N HIS A 328 9.80 -23.80 -5.77
CA HIS A 328 9.21 -23.13 -4.61
C HIS A 328 7.71 -22.89 -4.78
N LEU A 329 7.29 -22.38 -5.94
CA LEU A 329 5.86 -22.17 -6.24
C LEU A 329 5.08 -23.49 -6.21
N GLY A 330 5.66 -24.58 -6.73
CA GLY A 330 5.07 -25.93 -6.67
C GLY A 330 4.94 -26.45 -5.23
N TYR A 331 5.92 -26.16 -4.37
CA TYR A 331 5.86 -26.52 -2.95
C TYR A 331 4.75 -25.77 -2.19
N PHE A 332 4.48 -24.50 -2.54
CA PHE A 332 3.38 -23.73 -1.94
C PHE A 332 1.99 -24.21 -2.40
N GLY A 333 1.89 -24.82 -3.55
CA GLY A 333 0.63 -25.38 -4.07
C GLY A 333 0.27 -26.73 -3.47
N TYR A 334 1.19 -27.36 -2.74
CA TYR A 334 0.99 -28.65 -2.07
C TYR A 334 0.67 -28.46 -0.58
#